data_55e5e0d11c365d8b76533c3fd84e8c3b
#
_entry.id   55e5e0d11c365d8b76533c3fd84e8c3b
#
_cell.length_a   1.000
_cell.length_b   1.000
_cell.length_c   1.000
_cell.angle_alpha   90.00
_cell.angle_beta   90.00
_cell.angle_gamma   90.00
#
_symmetry.space_group_name_H-M   'P 1'
#
loop_
_entity.id
_entity.type
_entity.pdbx_description
1 polymer ?
#
loop_
_entity_poly.entity_id
_entity_poly.type
_entity_poly.pdbx_seq_one_letter_code
_entity_poly.pdbx_strand_id
1 'polypeptide(L)'
;MNRKSANTTFKGVPQTAQQLYIKKHHRHHHLVALLRLLVLISFLLIWEFSGRLGLIDTFFFSSPCMVVSFFVEMLRDGSFFTHTGITLLETLISFLLITIISILFATILWYSKTLSEITEPFLVVLNSLPKSALAPLFIVWLGTGINTIIVAGISVAVFGSIINLYT
;
A
#
# COMPACT_ATOMS: atom_id res chain seq x y z
N MET A 1 -69.75 5.39 -16.58
CA MET A 1 -68.88 5.46 -17.77
C MET A 1 -67.52 4.84 -17.45
N ASN A 2 -67.28 3.72 -18.08
CA ASN A 2 -66.34 2.66 -17.72
C ASN A 2 -64.91 2.98 -18.24
N ARG A 3 -63.91 3.14 -17.40
CA ARG A 3 -62.50 3.14 -17.77
C ARG A 3 -61.81 1.88 -17.20
N LYS A 4 -62.20 0.74 -17.76
CA LYS A 4 -61.36 -0.46 -17.75
C LYS A 4 -60.49 -0.41 -19.00
N SER A 5 -59.30 -0.89 -18.81
CA SER A 5 -58.38 -1.33 -19.85
C SER A 5 -57.22 -0.38 -20.13
N ALA A 6 -56.04 -0.76 -19.64
CA ALA A 6 -54.98 -1.23 -20.53
C ALA A 6 -53.76 -1.66 -19.67
N ASN A 7 -53.91 -2.81 -19.03
CA ASN A 7 -52.73 -3.58 -18.60
C ASN A 7 -52.34 -4.50 -19.76
N THR A 8 -51.85 -3.92 -20.84
CA THR A 8 -51.19 -4.67 -21.90
C THR A 8 -49.75 -4.97 -21.44
N THR A 9 -49.58 -6.16 -20.99
CA THR A 9 -48.31 -6.84 -20.80
C THR A 9 -47.46 -6.71 -22.06
N PHE A 10 -46.47 -5.79 -22.03
CA PHE A 10 -45.42 -5.70 -23.05
C PHE A 10 -44.45 -6.88 -22.88
N LYS A 11 -44.94 -8.11 -23.13
CA LYS A 11 -44.08 -9.27 -23.39
C LYS A 11 -43.73 -9.23 -24.89
N GLY A 12 -42.52 -8.83 -25.24
CA GLY A 12 -41.98 -9.03 -26.58
C GLY A 12 -41.47 -7.81 -27.33
N VAL A 13 -41.00 -6.78 -26.65
CA VAL A 13 -40.17 -5.77 -27.33
C VAL A 13 -38.82 -6.39 -27.66
N PRO A 14 -38.41 -6.50 -28.96
CA PRO A 14 -37.08 -7.01 -29.28
C PRO A 14 -36.03 -6.15 -28.61
N GLN A 15 -35.16 -6.79 -27.83
CA GLN A 15 -34.09 -6.09 -27.15
C GLN A 15 -33.20 -5.41 -28.19
N THR A 16 -33.08 -4.11 -28.14
CA THR A 16 -32.21 -3.34 -29.04
C THR A 16 -30.77 -3.88 -28.90
N ALA A 17 -30.01 -3.93 -30.00
CA ALA A 17 -28.60 -4.41 -29.97
C ALA A 17 -27.78 -3.78 -28.86
N GLN A 18 -28.07 -2.54 -28.50
CA GLN A 18 -27.48 -1.81 -27.38
C GLN A 18 -27.83 -2.41 -26.00
N GLN A 19 -29.08 -2.83 -25.79
CA GLN A 19 -29.52 -3.48 -24.56
C GLN A 19 -28.89 -4.85 -24.39
N LEU A 20 -28.71 -5.60 -25.46
CA LEU A 20 -28.00 -6.88 -25.48
C LEU A 20 -26.49 -6.68 -25.13
N TYR A 21 -25.90 -5.64 -25.73
CA TYR A 21 -24.50 -5.29 -25.45
C TYR A 21 -24.28 -4.91 -23.98
N ILE A 22 -25.13 -4.03 -23.45
CA ILE A 22 -25.07 -3.60 -22.04
C ILE A 22 -25.23 -4.81 -21.09
N LYS A 23 -26.21 -5.68 -21.36
CA LYS A 23 -26.46 -6.89 -20.55
C LYS A 23 -25.29 -7.86 -20.62
N LYS A 24 -24.67 -8.06 -21.78
CA LYS A 24 -23.48 -8.89 -21.96
C LYS A 24 -22.28 -8.29 -21.24
N HIS A 25 -22.13 -6.96 -21.29
CA HIS A 25 -21.04 -6.24 -20.62
C HIS A 25 -21.14 -6.32 -19.09
N HIS A 26 -22.33 -6.09 -18.54
CA HIS A 26 -22.58 -6.26 -17.10
C HIS A 26 -22.33 -7.70 -16.64
N ARG A 27 -22.81 -8.69 -17.39
CA ARG A 27 -22.57 -10.12 -17.09
C ARG A 27 -21.08 -10.46 -17.11
N HIS A 28 -20.32 -9.91 -18.05
CA HIS A 28 -18.88 -10.09 -18.12
C HIS A 28 -18.16 -9.47 -16.90
N HIS A 29 -18.54 -8.25 -16.50
CA HIS A 29 -17.98 -7.62 -15.30
C HIS A 29 -18.29 -8.39 -14.01
N HIS A 30 -19.51 -8.89 -13.86
CA HIS A 30 -19.87 -9.76 -12.73
C HIS A 30 -19.10 -11.07 -12.73
N LEU A 31 -18.91 -11.70 -13.88
CA LEU A 31 -18.09 -12.92 -14.00
C LEU A 31 -16.62 -12.64 -13.62
N VAL A 32 -16.05 -11.55 -14.13
CA VAL A 32 -14.66 -11.16 -13.80
C VAL A 32 -14.53 -10.85 -12.31
N ALA A 33 -15.49 -10.14 -11.72
CA ALA A 33 -15.50 -9.85 -10.28
C ALA A 33 -15.59 -11.13 -9.44
N LEU A 34 -16.45 -12.07 -9.84
CA LEU A 34 -16.62 -13.35 -9.18
C LEU A 34 -15.36 -14.22 -9.27
N LEU A 35 -14.72 -14.25 -10.46
CA LEU A 35 -13.45 -14.97 -10.65
C LEU A 35 -12.33 -14.36 -9.81
N ARG A 36 -12.24 -13.03 -9.71
CA ARG A 36 -11.27 -12.35 -8.83
C ARG A 36 -11.50 -12.72 -7.36
N LEU A 37 -12.76 -12.74 -6.93
CA LEU A 37 -13.12 -13.14 -5.57
C LEU A 37 -12.77 -14.61 -5.32
N LEU A 38 -13.04 -15.50 -6.29
CA LEU A 38 -12.67 -16.91 -6.19
C LEU A 38 -11.17 -17.10 -6.06
N VAL A 39 -10.37 -16.40 -6.85
CA VAL A 39 -8.90 -16.44 -6.75
C VAL A 39 -8.43 -15.99 -5.36
N LEU A 40 -8.99 -14.89 -4.85
CA LEU A 40 -8.65 -14.40 -3.51
C LEU A 40 -9.02 -15.42 -2.42
N ILE A 41 -10.24 -15.96 -2.47
CA ILE A 41 -10.69 -16.96 -1.50
C ILE A 41 -9.85 -18.22 -1.59
N SER A 42 -9.56 -18.71 -2.81
CA SER A 42 -8.72 -19.90 -3.00
C SER A 42 -7.32 -19.69 -2.42
N PHE A 43 -6.73 -18.52 -2.63
CA PHE A 43 -5.44 -18.17 -2.05
C PHE A 43 -5.48 -18.20 -0.52
N LEU A 44 -6.48 -17.56 0.11
CA LEU A 44 -6.63 -17.55 1.56
C LEU A 44 -6.87 -18.96 2.14
N LEU A 45 -7.65 -19.78 1.44
CA LEU A 45 -7.88 -21.17 1.86
C LEU A 45 -6.61 -22.02 1.76
N ILE A 46 -5.88 -21.92 0.65
CA ILE A 46 -4.61 -22.64 0.48
C ILE A 46 -3.62 -22.21 1.56
N TRP A 47 -3.52 -20.94 1.86
CA TRP A 47 -2.64 -20.43 2.92
C TRP A 47 -3.04 -20.96 4.29
N GLU A 48 -4.32 -20.90 4.67
CA GLU A 48 -4.83 -21.42 5.94
C GLU A 48 -4.59 -22.92 6.07
N PHE A 49 -4.93 -23.70 5.03
CA PHE A 49 -4.74 -25.15 5.04
C PHE A 49 -3.26 -25.55 5.06
N SER A 50 -2.40 -24.84 4.35
CA SER A 50 -0.96 -25.09 4.36
C SER A 50 -0.36 -24.91 5.76
N GLY A 51 -0.81 -23.89 6.50
CA GLY A 51 -0.44 -23.69 7.91
C GLY A 51 -0.94 -24.80 8.82
N ARG A 52 -2.22 -25.18 8.69
CA ARG A 52 -2.83 -26.24 9.52
C ARG A 52 -2.25 -27.63 9.26
N LEU A 53 -1.87 -27.93 8.03
CA LEU A 53 -1.26 -29.20 7.65
C LEU A 53 0.24 -29.27 7.97
N GLY A 54 0.83 -28.18 8.50
CA GLY A 54 2.25 -28.13 8.81
C GLY A 54 3.16 -28.09 7.58
N LEU A 55 2.61 -27.79 6.39
CA LEU A 55 3.38 -27.65 5.16
C LEU A 55 4.24 -26.39 5.16
N ILE A 56 3.81 -25.38 5.89
CA ILE A 56 4.54 -24.13 6.13
C ILE A 56 4.66 -23.91 7.63
N ASP A 57 5.82 -23.38 8.05
CA ASP A 57 6.04 -23.03 9.44
C ASP A 57 5.23 -21.77 9.79
N THR A 58 4.23 -21.94 10.66
CA THR A 58 3.34 -20.86 11.09
C THR A 58 4.04 -19.79 11.91
N PHE A 59 5.21 -20.07 12.44
CA PHE A 59 6.04 -19.07 13.13
C PHE A 59 6.54 -17.98 12.16
N PHE A 60 6.94 -18.37 10.95
CA PHE A 60 7.42 -17.42 9.94
C PHE A 60 6.31 -16.88 9.05
N PHE A 61 5.35 -17.72 8.67
CA PHE A 61 4.37 -17.38 7.64
C PHE A 61 2.98 -17.06 8.19
N SER A 62 2.73 -17.37 9.49
CA SER A 62 1.41 -17.19 10.13
C SER A 62 0.30 -17.94 9.37
N SER A 63 -0.96 -17.65 9.69
CA SER A 63 -2.14 -18.06 8.93
C SER A 63 -3.20 -16.95 8.97
N PRO A 64 -4.11 -16.88 8.00
CA PRO A 64 -5.22 -15.92 8.00
C PRO A 64 -6.00 -15.89 9.32
N CYS A 65 -6.30 -17.05 9.88
CA CYS A 65 -7.01 -17.15 11.15
C CYS A 65 -6.20 -16.57 12.31
N MET A 66 -4.89 -16.83 12.37
CA MET A 66 -4.00 -16.28 13.38
C MET A 66 -3.89 -14.75 13.26
N VAL A 67 -3.75 -14.23 12.04
CA VAL A 67 -3.70 -12.78 11.79
C VAL A 67 -4.97 -12.09 12.31
N VAL A 68 -6.15 -12.66 12.02
CA VAL A 68 -7.43 -12.11 12.50
C VAL A 68 -7.53 -12.20 14.03
N SER A 69 -7.13 -13.31 14.63
CA SER A 69 -7.18 -13.47 16.09
C SER A 69 -6.27 -12.48 16.81
N PHE A 70 -5.03 -12.30 16.37
CA PHE A 70 -4.11 -11.29 16.90
C PHE A 70 -4.64 -9.86 16.71
N PHE A 71 -5.21 -9.56 15.56
CA PHE A 71 -5.81 -8.24 15.33
C PHE A 71 -6.95 -7.94 16.32
N VAL A 72 -7.84 -8.92 16.54
CA VAL A 72 -8.92 -8.78 17.51
C VAL A 72 -8.39 -8.64 18.94
N GLU A 73 -7.33 -9.36 19.30
CA GLU A 73 -6.67 -9.25 20.59
C GLU A 73 -6.08 -7.87 20.80
N MET A 74 -5.33 -7.35 19.82
CA MET A 74 -4.76 -5.99 19.83
C MET A 74 -5.82 -4.88 19.94
N LEU A 75 -7.02 -5.10 19.36
CA LEU A 75 -8.14 -4.17 19.53
C LEU A 75 -8.71 -4.20 20.95
N ARG A 76 -8.77 -5.39 21.56
CA ARG A 76 -9.32 -5.57 22.91
C ARG A 76 -8.43 -5.01 24.01
N ASP A 77 -7.14 -5.20 23.90
CA ASP A 77 -6.16 -4.72 24.87
C ASP A 77 -5.73 -3.26 24.64
N GLY A 78 -6.18 -2.64 23.52
CA GLY A 78 -5.88 -1.25 23.16
C GLY A 78 -4.49 -1.04 22.56
N SER A 79 -3.66 -2.07 22.45
CA SER A 79 -2.29 -1.97 21.90
C SER A 79 -2.29 -1.51 20.45
N PHE A 80 -3.32 -1.86 19.67
CA PHE A 80 -3.50 -1.39 18.31
C PHE A 80 -3.43 0.14 18.19
N PHE A 81 -4.14 0.86 19.05
CA PHE A 81 -4.16 2.32 19.01
C PHE A 81 -2.81 2.92 19.43
N THR A 82 -2.16 2.31 20.41
CA THR A 82 -0.83 2.73 20.87
C THR A 82 0.21 2.56 19.76
N HIS A 83 0.29 1.38 19.15
CA HIS A 83 1.23 1.12 18.07
C HIS A 83 0.93 1.96 16.83
N THR A 84 -0.33 2.13 16.47
CA THR A 84 -0.73 3.01 15.35
C THR A 84 -0.35 4.46 15.63
N GLY A 85 -0.57 4.95 16.85
CA GLY A 85 -0.19 6.31 17.26
C GLY A 85 1.31 6.55 17.18
N ILE A 86 2.12 5.60 17.67
CA ILE A 86 3.60 5.67 17.56
C ILE A 86 4.02 5.69 16.10
N THR A 87 3.51 4.79 15.26
CA THR A 87 3.85 4.72 13.83
C THR A 87 3.46 6.00 13.08
N LEU A 88 2.30 6.59 13.39
CA LEU A 88 1.89 7.87 12.82
C LEU A 88 2.85 8.99 13.22
N LEU A 89 3.25 9.05 14.48
CA LEU A 89 4.20 10.04 14.99
C LEU A 89 5.57 9.90 14.30
N GLU A 90 6.10 8.68 14.21
CA GLU A 90 7.36 8.38 13.52
C GLU A 90 7.30 8.80 12.05
N THR A 91 6.20 8.48 11.37
CA THR A 91 5.97 8.83 9.96
C THR A 91 5.90 10.34 9.77
N LEU A 92 5.16 11.06 10.61
CA LEU A 92 5.05 12.51 10.55
C LEU A 92 6.37 13.22 10.80
N ILE A 93 7.12 12.79 11.82
CA ILE A 93 8.44 13.34 12.12
C ILE A 93 9.40 13.10 10.94
N SER A 94 9.45 11.86 10.44
CA SER A 94 10.28 11.51 9.27
C SER A 94 9.91 12.34 8.05
N PHE A 95 8.62 12.48 7.76
CA PHE A 95 8.12 13.29 6.64
C PHE A 95 8.52 14.76 6.76
N LEU A 96 8.35 15.36 7.93
CA LEU A 96 8.75 16.75 8.18
C LEU A 96 10.26 16.95 8.01
N LEU A 97 11.06 16.05 8.57
CA LEU A 97 12.52 16.11 8.45
C LEU A 97 12.97 15.94 7.01
N ILE A 98 12.42 14.96 6.28
CA ILE A 98 12.71 14.75 4.85
C ILE A 98 12.36 16.02 4.07
N THR A 99 11.20 16.60 4.29
CA THR A 99 10.74 17.80 3.59
C THR A 99 11.67 18.99 3.86
N ILE A 100 12.00 19.27 5.11
CA ILE A 100 12.88 20.37 5.49
C ILE A 100 14.27 20.18 4.89
N ILE A 101 14.87 19.02 5.06
CA ILE A 101 16.21 18.70 4.55
C ILE A 101 16.22 18.78 3.01
N SER A 102 15.22 18.21 2.35
CA SER A 102 15.15 18.19 0.88
C SER A 102 14.99 19.59 0.31
N ILE A 103 14.13 20.42 0.88
CA ILE A 103 13.96 21.82 0.43
C ILE A 103 15.27 22.61 0.63
N LEU A 104 15.91 22.45 1.80
CA LEU A 104 17.18 23.14 2.08
C LEU A 104 18.25 22.78 1.05
N PHE A 105 18.51 21.48 0.86
CA PHE A 105 19.51 21.00 -0.08
C PHE A 105 19.14 21.31 -1.53
N ALA A 106 17.89 21.11 -1.94
CA ALA A 106 17.43 21.43 -3.28
C ALA A 106 17.60 22.92 -3.60
N THR A 107 17.31 23.82 -2.64
CA THR A 107 17.51 25.28 -2.80
C THR A 107 18.98 25.62 -2.98
N ILE A 108 19.87 25.02 -2.20
CA ILE A 108 21.33 25.22 -2.32
C ILE A 108 21.82 24.74 -3.70
N LEU A 109 21.39 23.56 -4.16
CA LEU A 109 21.75 23.00 -5.44
C LEU A 109 21.21 23.84 -6.61
N TRP A 110 19.97 24.32 -6.49
CA TRP A 110 19.34 25.19 -7.49
C TRP A 110 20.09 26.52 -7.63
N TYR A 111 20.60 27.08 -6.54
CA TYR A 111 21.33 28.34 -6.54
C TYR A 111 22.71 28.24 -7.25
N SER A 112 23.36 27.06 -7.22
CA SER A 112 24.70 26.86 -7.77
C SER A 112 24.76 25.70 -8.76
N LYS A 113 24.79 26.03 -10.06
CA LYS A 113 24.87 25.03 -11.13
C LYS A 113 26.12 24.14 -11.00
N THR A 114 27.25 24.67 -10.63
CA THR A 114 28.50 23.91 -10.44
C THR A 114 28.33 22.90 -9.28
N LEU A 115 27.69 23.31 -8.18
CA LEU A 115 27.48 22.42 -7.03
C LEU A 115 26.51 21.31 -7.41
N SER A 116 25.45 21.62 -8.15
CA SER A 116 24.49 20.64 -8.66
C SER A 116 25.20 19.60 -9.55
N GLU A 117 25.96 20.01 -10.54
CA GLU A 117 26.70 19.14 -11.47
C GLU A 117 27.69 18.19 -10.72
N ILE A 118 28.34 18.70 -9.67
CA ILE A 118 29.26 17.89 -8.85
C ILE A 118 28.49 16.88 -7.98
N THR A 119 27.36 17.31 -7.40
CA THR A 119 26.66 16.52 -6.37
C THR A 119 25.69 15.50 -6.98
N GLU A 120 25.15 15.77 -8.17
CA GLU A 120 24.14 14.93 -8.84
C GLU A 120 24.54 13.44 -8.93
N PRO A 121 25.75 13.06 -9.43
CA PRO A 121 26.12 11.65 -9.53
C PRO A 121 26.13 10.95 -8.16
N PHE A 122 26.52 11.65 -7.08
CA PHE A 122 26.52 11.10 -5.73
C PHE A 122 25.09 10.91 -5.22
N LEU A 123 24.20 11.86 -5.46
CA LEU A 123 22.79 11.74 -5.09
C LEU A 123 22.12 10.56 -5.80
N VAL A 124 22.39 10.38 -7.10
CA VAL A 124 21.87 9.26 -7.88
C VAL A 124 22.37 7.93 -7.32
N VAL A 125 23.66 7.80 -7.03
CA VAL A 125 24.24 6.58 -6.42
C VAL A 125 23.62 6.32 -5.07
N LEU A 126 23.54 7.31 -4.19
CA LEU A 126 22.93 7.18 -2.87
C LEU A 126 21.43 6.84 -2.94
N ASN A 127 20.73 7.36 -3.93
CA ASN A 127 19.32 7.03 -4.16
C ASN A 127 19.12 5.60 -4.66
N SER A 128 20.08 5.04 -5.40
CA SER A 128 20.00 3.69 -5.96
C SER A 128 20.42 2.56 -4.99
N LEU A 129 21.00 2.90 -3.84
CA LEU A 129 21.37 1.91 -2.83
C LEU A 129 20.14 1.12 -2.32
N PRO A 130 20.23 -0.20 -2.11
CA PRO A 130 19.17 -1.00 -1.53
C PRO A 130 18.98 -0.67 -0.05
N LYS A 131 18.17 0.36 0.23
CA LYS A 131 18.02 0.96 1.57
C LYS A 131 17.44 -0.01 2.59
N SER A 132 16.66 -0.99 2.15
CA SER A 132 16.18 -2.09 3.00
C SER A 132 17.31 -2.96 3.55
N ALA A 133 18.41 -3.09 2.80
CA ALA A 133 19.60 -3.80 3.27
C ALA A 133 20.39 -3.04 4.36
N LEU A 134 20.15 -1.73 4.50
CA LEU A 134 20.77 -0.92 5.55
C LEU A 134 20.02 -1.00 6.89
N ALA A 135 18.81 -1.54 6.91
CA ALA A 135 18.01 -1.64 8.14
C ALA A 135 18.73 -2.38 9.29
N PRO A 136 19.37 -3.55 9.08
CA PRO A 136 20.15 -4.20 10.13
C PRO A 136 21.30 -3.34 10.66
N LEU A 137 21.95 -2.57 9.78
CA LEU A 137 23.04 -1.67 10.17
C LEU A 137 22.54 -0.54 11.09
N PHE A 138 21.41 0.05 10.77
CA PHE A 138 20.78 1.08 11.60
C PHE A 138 20.38 0.53 12.97
N ILE A 139 19.89 -0.71 13.03
CA ILE A 139 19.56 -1.37 14.30
C ILE A 139 20.79 -1.56 15.15
N VAL A 140 21.91 -1.98 14.56
CA VAL A 140 23.18 -2.18 15.29
C VAL A 140 23.74 -0.85 15.81
N TRP A 141 23.63 0.24 15.05
CA TRP A 141 24.19 1.54 15.43
C TRP A 141 23.30 2.34 16.38
N LEU A 142 21.99 2.31 16.19
CA LEU A 142 21.03 3.17 16.88
C LEU A 142 20.12 2.40 17.84
N GLY A 143 20.20 1.06 17.84
CA GLY A 143 19.30 0.21 18.63
C GLY A 143 17.93 0.03 17.98
N THR A 144 17.01 -0.61 18.71
CA THR A 144 15.63 -0.85 18.30
C THR A 144 14.72 0.23 18.90
N GLY A 145 14.62 1.38 18.26
CA GLY A 145 13.80 2.48 18.79
C GLY A 145 13.31 3.43 17.72
N ILE A 146 12.54 4.42 18.16
CA ILE A 146 11.96 5.49 17.31
C ILE A 146 13.03 6.16 16.44
N ASN A 147 14.20 6.44 16.98
CA ASN A 147 15.30 7.08 16.26
C ASN A 147 15.75 6.26 15.05
N THR A 148 15.84 4.94 15.20
CA THR A 148 16.23 4.03 14.12
C THR A 148 15.23 4.05 12.99
N ILE A 149 13.93 4.06 13.30
CA ILE A 149 12.85 4.11 12.32
C ILE A 149 12.84 5.44 11.57
N ILE A 150 13.02 6.56 12.28
CA ILE A 150 13.11 7.89 11.69
C ILE A 150 14.32 7.99 10.74
N VAL A 151 15.51 7.56 11.18
CA VAL A 151 16.71 7.59 10.34
C VAL A 151 16.58 6.69 9.13
N ALA A 152 16.02 5.50 9.30
CA ALA A 152 15.70 4.61 8.17
C ALA A 152 14.73 5.27 7.18
N GLY A 153 13.65 5.87 7.67
CA GLY A 153 12.69 6.61 6.84
C GLY A 153 13.34 7.76 6.06
N ILE A 154 14.16 8.56 6.72
CA ILE A 154 14.90 9.65 6.08
C ILE A 154 15.83 9.09 5.00
N SER A 155 16.61 8.05 5.29
CA SER A 155 17.56 7.45 4.34
C SER A 155 16.87 6.92 3.07
N VAL A 156 15.63 6.46 3.20
CA VAL A 156 14.85 5.94 2.06
C VAL A 156 14.44 7.05 1.10
N ALA A 157 14.02 8.20 1.60
CA ALA A 157 13.31 9.18 0.79
C ALA A 157 14.09 10.46 0.49
N VAL A 158 15.06 10.85 1.34
CA VAL A 158 15.71 12.17 1.26
C VAL A 158 16.41 12.41 -0.07
N PHE A 159 17.18 11.45 -0.57
CA PHE A 159 17.95 11.62 -1.80
C PHE A 159 17.05 11.75 -3.04
N GLY A 160 16.01 10.91 -3.14
CA GLY A 160 15.02 11.01 -4.19
C GLY A 160 14.22 12.32 -4.14
N SER A 161 13.89 12.78 -2.94
CA SER A 161 13.18 14.05 -2.73
C SER A 161 14.05 15.25 -3.14
N ILE A 162 15.34 15.25 -2.79
CA ILE A 162 16.27 16.30 -3.22
C ILE A 162 16.34 16.36 -4.75
N ILE A 163 16.58 15.22 -5.42
CA ILE A 163 16.64 15.14 -6.87
C ILE A 163 15.38 15.69 -7.51
N ASN A 164 14.21 15.26 -7.06
CA ASN A 164 12.92 15.69 -7.62
C ASN A 164 12.60 17.17 -7.40
N LEU A 165 13.18 17.80 -6.39
CA LEU A 165 12.90 19.21 -6.07
C LEU A 165 13.80 20.19 -6.82
N TYR A 166 15.04 19.82 -7.15
CA TYR A 166 15.95 20.75 -7.83
C TYR A 166 15.98 20.59 -9.35
N THR A 167 15.45 19.45 -9.89
CA THR A 167 15.36 19.18 -11.34
C THR A 167 14.10 19.80 -11.93
#